data_aa480ca269969a5cc2a93570b099f55d
#
_entry.id   aa480ca269969a5cc2a93570b099f55d
#
_cell.length_a   1.000
_cell.length_b   1.000
_cell.length_c   1.000
_cell.angle_alpha   90.00
_cell.angle_beta   90.00
_cell.angle_gamma   90.00
#
_symmetry.space_group_name_H-M   'P 1'
#
loop_
_entity.id
_entity.type
_entity.pdbx_description
1 polymer ?
#
loop_
_entity_poly.entity_id
_entity_poly.type
_entity_poly.pdbx_seq_one_letter_code
_entity_poly.pdbx_strand_id
1 'polypeptide(L)'
;MQIFGSEPETMGIAAKQVSELADIVDINFGCPAPKVVKNGDGSRLLLDLDKVEEIIKAVVANSKVPVTIKFRKGWDSKNIVACEVAKIAEKNGVSAITIHGRTRDEFYSGKADWDIIRKVKESVNIPVIGNGDVIDEESAKAMFEQTG
;
A
#
# COMPACT_ATOMS: atom_id res chain seq x y z
N MET A 1 -6.29 10.42 6.97
CA MET A 1 -4.94 10.68 7.59
C MET A 1 -4.05 9.49 7.34
N GLN A 2 -2.74 9.70 7.03
CA GLN A 2 -1.81 8.59 6.79
C GLN A 2 -0.90 8.38 8.00
N ILE A 3 -0.71 7.10 8.38
CA ILE A 3 0.20 6.66 9.46
C ILE A 3 1.24 5.68 8.90
N PHE A 4 2.39 5.56 9.56
CA PHE A 4 3.42 4.57 9.24
C PHE A 4 4.14 4.12 10.51
N GLY A 5 4.66 2.91 10.49
CA GLY A 5 5.37 2.28 11.59
C GLY A 5 5.42 0.77 11.38
N SER A 6 6.28 0.08 12.15
CA SER A 6 6.50 -1.36 12.06
C SER A 6 6.00 -2.14 13.29
N GLU A 7 5.54 -1.44 14.34
CA GLU A 7 5.03 -2.10 15.55
C GLU A 7 3.50 -2.16 15.55
N PRO A 8 2.88 -3.36 15.46
CA PRO A 8 1.43 -3.51 15.31
C PRO A 8 0.63 -2.84 16.45
N GLU A 9 1.05 -3.01 17.69
CA GLU A 9 0.36 -2.41 18.84
C GLU A 9 0.35 -0.88 18.77
N THR A 10 1.51 -0.28 18.50
CA THR A 10 1.66 1.17 18.35
C THR A 10 0.82 1.69 17.18
N MET A 11 0.80 0.97 16.07
CA MET A 11 0.00 1.31 14.89
C MET A 11 -1.51 1.23 15.20
N GLY A 12 -1.95 0.25 15.97
CA GLY A 12 -3.34 0.15 16.44
C GLY A 12 -3.75 1.32 17.34
N ILE A 13 -2.88 1.71 18.29
CA ILE A 13 -3.12 2.87 19.15
C ILE A 13 -3.21 4.16 18.32
N ALA A 14 -2.28 4.35 17.38
CA ALA A 14 -2.29 5.50 16.48
C ALA A 14 -3.57 5.54 15.64
N ALA A 15 -4.00 4.42 15.08
CA ALA A 15 -5.24 4.31 14.31
C ALA A 15 -6.46 4.72 15.11
N LYS A 16 -6.57 4.28 16.36
CA LYS A 16 -7.65 4.67 17.28
C LYS A 16 -7.69 6.18 17.48
N GLN A 17 -6.54 6.82 17.69
CA GLN A 17 -6.46 8.26 17.92
C GLN A 17 -6.79 9.07 16.67
N VAL A 18 -6.18 8.73 15.53
CA VAL A 18 -6.38 9.49 14.28
C VAL A 18 -7.76 9.29 13.67
N SER A 19 -8.41 8.16 13.92
CA SER A 19 -9.78 7.90 13.47
C SER A 19 -10.85 8.78 14.11
N GLU A 20 -10.52 9.49 15.20
CA GLU A 20 -11.39 10.53 15.77
C GLU A 20 -11.35 11.84 14.96
N LEU A 21 -10.34 12.04 14.13
CA LEU A 21 -10.03 13.29 13.44
C LEU A 21 -10.06 13.18 11.91
N ALA A 22 -10.27 11.97 11.39
CA ALA A 22 -10.18 11.70 9.96
C ALA A 22 -11.31 10.79 9.48
N ASP A 23 -11.72 10.94 8.24
CA ASP A 23 -12.73 10.09 7.60
C ASP A 23 -12.15 8.76 7.09
N ILE A 24 -10.82 8.67 6.93
CA ILE A 24 -10.09 7.50 6.49
C ILE A 24 -8.72 7.45 7.18
N VAL A 25 -8.32 6.26 7.63
CA VAL A 25 -6.93 5.97 8.06
C VAL A 25 -6.21 5.22 6.95
N ASP A 26 -5.09 5.77 6.46
CA ASP A 26 -4.28 5.14 5.42
C ASP A 26 -2.94 4.65 6.00
N ILE A 27 -2.54 3.41 5.69
CA ILE A 27 -1.27 2.84 6.15
C ILE A 27 -0.23 2.93 5.02
N ASN A 28 0.95 3.48 5.34
CA ASN A 28 2.05 3.59 4.39
C ASN A 28 2.98 2.37 4.44
N PHE A 29 2.90 1.51 3.44
CA PHE A 29 3.83 0.40 3.18
C PHE A 29 4.72 0.66 1.94
N GLY A 30 4.78 1.90 1.44
CA GLY A 30 5.45 2.21 0.17
C GLY A 30 6.61 3.20 0.25
N CYS A 31 6.82 3.89 1.38
CA CYS A 31 7.88 4.91 1.49
C CYS A 31 9.27 4.29 1.30
N PRO A 32 10.05 4.74 0.26
CA PRO A 32 11.38 4.20 -0.01
C PRO A 32 12.51 4.96 0.70
N ALA A 33 12.18 6.02 1.43
CA ALA A 33 13.16 6.94 2.03
C ALA A 33 14.12 6.20 2.98
N PRO A 34 15.45 6.39 2.86
CA PRO A 34 16.45 5.65 3.64
C PRO A 34 16.23 5.71 5.15
N LYS A 35 15.80 6.88 5.66
CA LYS A 35 15.50 7.07 7.09
C LYS A 35 14.34 6.20 7.56
N VAL A 36 13.28 6.09 6.77
CA VAL A 36 12.09 5.26 7.08
C VAL A 36 12.45 3.78 7.00
N VAL A 37 13.05 3.38 5.90
CA VAL A 37 13.42 1.99 5.63
C VAL A 37 14.44 1.43 6.64
N LYS A 38 15.39 2.28 7.11
CA LYS A 38 16.38 1.89 8.13
C LYS A 38 15.73 1.51 9.47
N ASN A 39 14.60 2.13 9.79
CA ASN A 39 13.84 1.83 11.00
C ASN A 39 12.93 0.58 10.88
N GLY A 40 12.87 -0.05 9.72
CA GLY A 40 11.97 -1.19 9.47
C GLY A 40 10.61 -0.80 8.90
N ASP A 41 10.37 0.49 8.65
CA ASP A 41 9.07 1.02 8.26
C ASP A 41 8.89 1.13 6.73
N GLY A 42 7.70 1.52 6.31
CA GLY A 42 7.37 1.81 4.92
C GLY A 42 7.60 0.61 4.02
N SER A 43 8.32 0.78 2.90
CA SER A 43 8.55 -0.30 1.94
C SER A 43 9.43 -1.46 2.46
N ARG A 44 10.13 -1.30 3.59
CA ARG A 44 10.89 -2.40 4.22
C ARG A 44 9.98 -3.54 4.64
N LEU A 45 8.75 -3.23 5.04
CA LEU A 45 7.74 -4.20 5.45
C LEU A 45 7.33 -5.16 4.31
N LEU A 46 7.56 -4.80 3.04
CA LEU A 46 7.30 -5.70 1.91
C LEU A 46 8.20 -6.94 1.86
N LEU A 47 9.23 -7.02 2.73
CA LEU A 47 10.05 -8.21 2.93
C LEU A 47 9.53 -9.13 4.05
N ASP A 48 8.47 -8.73 4.76
CA ASP A 48 7.88 -9.47 5.89
C ASP A 48 6.35 -9.36 5.84
N LEU A 49 5.74 -10.25 5.09
CA LEU A 49 4.28 -10.22 4.87
C LEU A 49 3.48 -10.61 6.12
N ASP A 50 4.04 -11.39 7.01
CA ASP A 50 3.42 -11.72 8.30
C ASP A 50 3.29 -10.44 9.14
N LYS A 51 4.34 -9.63 9.17
CA LYS A 51 4.33 -8.33 9.87
C LYS A 51 3.35 -7.34 9.20
N VAL A 52 3.25 -7.33 7.88
CA VAL A 52 2.23 -6.54 7.15
C VAL A 52 0.83 -6.94 7.59
N GLU A 53 0.54 -8.25 7.67
CA GLU A 53 -0.76 -8.77 8.11
C GLU A 53 -1.06 -8.39 9.56
N GLU A 54 -0.10 -8.52 10.48
CA GLU A 54 -0.24 -8.12 11.89
C GLU A 54 -0.59 -6.63 12.03
N ILE A 55 0.12 -5.75 11.31
CA ILE A 55 -0.13 -4.31 11.32
C ILE A 55 -1.54 -3.99 10.79
N ILE A 56 -1.92 -4.58 9.66
CA ILE A 56 -3.26 -4.37 9.09
C ILE A 56 -4.34 -4.78 10.08
N LYS A 57 -4.22 -5.97 10.69
CA LYS A 57 -5.16 -6.45 11.70
C LYS A 57 -5.29 -5.48 12.88
N ALA A 58 -4.16 -5.02 13.41
CA ALA A 58 -4.15 -4.09 14.54
C ALA A 58 -4.80 -2.75 14.19
N VAL A 59 -4.52 -2.19 13.02
CA VAL A 59 -5.09 -0.91 12.56
C VAL A 59 -6.58 -1.05 12.28
N VAL A 60 -7.02 -2.08 11.56
CA VAL A 60 -8.45 -2.30 11.23
C VAL A 60 -9.26 -2.52 12.50
N ALA A 61 -8.75 -3.31 13.45
CA ALA A 61 -9.45 -3.59 14.71
C ALA A 61 -9.62 -2.36 15.63
N ASN A 62 -8.77 -1.34 15.49
CA ASN A 62 -8.76 -0.15 16.33
C ASN A 62 -9.29 1.12 15.62
N SER A 63 -9.45 1.12 14.31
CA SER A 63 -9.99 2.26 13.58
C SER A 63 -11.52 2.30 13.66
N LYS A 64 -12.08 3.50 13.83
CA LYS A 64 -13.54 3.77 13.75
C LYS A 64 -14.01 4.13 12.36
N VAL A 65 -13.07 4.32 11.43
CA VAL A 65 -13.31 4.74 10.04
C VAL A 65 -12.67 3.75 9.08
N PRO A 66 -13.04 3.75 7.79
CA PRO A 66 -12.42 2.89 6.80
C PRO A 66 -10.89 2.98 6.80
N VAL A 67 -10.24 1.82 6.62
CA VAL A 67 -8.78 1.71 6.52
C VAL A 67 -8.40 1.46 5.07
N THR A 68 -7.42 2.19 4.58
CA THR A 68 -6.78 1.98 3.27
C THR A 68 -5.28 1.73 3.44
N ILE A 69 -4.64 1.19 2.42
CA ILE A 69 -3.19 1.03 2.41
C ILE A 69 -2.59 1.58 1.11
N LYS A 70 -1.36 2.11 1.21
CA LYS A 70 -0.56 2.45 0.03
C LYS A 70 0.78 1.72 0.06
N PHE A 71 1.10 1.01 -1.04
CA PHE A 71 2.30 0.20 -1.14
C PHE A 71 2.93 0.24 -2.55
N ARG A 72 4.14 -0.28 -2.67
CA ARG A 72 4.85 -0.48 -3.94
C ARG A 72 4.74 -1.93 -4.40
N LYS A 73 5.02 -2.22 -5.69
CA LYS A 73 4.93 -3.59 -6.24
C LYS A 73 5.84 -4.60 -5.52
N GLY A 74 6.88 -4.13 -4.82
CA GLY A 74 7.81 -4.96 -4.05
C GLY A 74 9.02 -4.18 -3.56
N TRP A 75 9.95 -4.88 -2.92
CA TRP A 75 11.22 -4.34 -2.45
C TRP A 75 12.21 -4.11 -3.59
N ASP A 76 12.41 -5.13 -4.41
CA ASP A 76 13.27 -5.16 -5.59
C ASP A 76 12.70 -6.14 -6.64
N SER A 77 13.40 -6.33 -7.74
CA SER A 77 12.95 -7.21 -8.84
C SER A 77 12.82 -8.70 -8.47
N LYS A 78 13.42 -9.14 -7.37
CA LYS A 78 13.34 -10.52 -6.86
C LYS A 78 12.24 -10.69 -5.81
N ASN A 79 11.76 -9.60 -5.26
CA ASN A 79 10.79 -9.55 -4.18
C ASN A 79 9.58 -8.72 -4.61
N ILE A 80 8.84 -9.21 -5.62
CA ILE A 80 7.57 -8.64 -6.10
C ILE A 80 6.44 -9.33 -5.34
N VAL A 81 5.71 -8.59 -4.53
CA VAL A 81 4.71 -9.13 -3.58
C VAL A 81 3.35 -8.42 -3.65
N ALA A 82 3.12 -7.65 -4.71
CA ALA A 82 1.95 -6.79 -4.80
C ALA A 82 0.62 -7.52 -4.68
N CYS A 83 0.46 -8.65 -5.36
CA CYS A 83 -0.79 -9.44 -5.33
C CYS A 83 -1.00 -10.08 -3.96
N GLU A 84 0.07 -10.52 -3.30
CA GLU A 84 0.01 -11.10 -1.96
C GLU A 84 -0.41 -10.06 -0.93
N VAL A 85 0.19 -8.87 -0.95
CA VAL A 85 -0.19 -7.73 -0.09
C VAL A 85 -1.64 -7.34 -0.30
N ALA A 86 -2.11 -7.28 -1.55
CA ALA A 86 -3.49 -6.95 -1.87
C ALA A 86 -4.48 -7.97 -1.27
N LYS A 87 -4.20 -9.26 -1.40
CA LYS A 87 -5.02 -10.34 -0.82
C LYS A 87 -5.02 -10.31 0.71
N ILE A 88 -3.87 -10.05 1.33
CA ILE A 88 -3.76 -9.87 2.78
C ILE A 88 -4.63 -8.69 3.22
N ALA A 89 -4.57 -7.58 2.50
CA ALA A 89 -5.35 -6.39 2.79
C ALA A 89 -6.87 -6.66 2.73
N GLU A 90 -7.36 -7.24 1.64
CA GLU A 90 -8.78 -7.58 1.47
C GLU A 90 -9.27 -8.56 2.55
N LYS A 91 -8.51 -9.64 2.78
CA LYS A 91 -8.82 -10.66 3.80
C LYS A 91 -9.00 -10.06 5.20
N ASN A 92 -8.26 -9.00 5.52
CA ASN A 92 -8.24 -8.38 6.84
C ASN A 92 -9.05 -7.07 6.93
N GLY A 93 -9.94 -6.81 5.96
CA GLY A 93 -10.94 -5.75 6.07
C GLY A 93 -10.47 -4.36 5.64
N VAL A 94 -9.39 -4.26 4.86
CA VAL A 94 -9.01 -3.00 4.20
C VAL A 94 -10.05 -2.63 3.16
N SER A 95 -10.45 -1.36 3.14
CA SER A 95 -11.56 -0.86 2.30
C SER A 95 -11.14 -0.49 0.87
N ALA A 96 -9.88 -0.12 0.66
CA ALA A 96 -9.30 0.15 -0.66
C ALA A 96 -7.77 0.12 -0.59
N ILE A 97 -7.13 -0.09 -1.73
CA ILE A 97 -5.66 -0.12 -1.82
C ILE A 97 -5.15 0.82 -2.91
N THR A 98 -3.98 1.41 -2.67
CA THR A 98 -3.23 2.18 -3.67
C THR A 98 -1.92 1.46 -3.97
N ILE A 99 -1.71 1.09 -5.23
CA ILE A 99 -0.50 0.40 -5.70
C ILE A 99 0.35 1.31 -6.58
N HIS A 100 1.63 1.49 -6.23
CA HIS A 100 2.62 2.09 -7.11
C HIS A 100 3.35 0.98 -7.89
N GLY A 101 3.32 1.08 -9.22
CA GLY A 101 3.90 0.08 -10.13
C GLY A 101 5.45 0.05 -10.19
N ARG A 102 6.13 0.59 -9.18
CA ARG A 102 7.60 0.52 -9.02
C ARG A 102 7.98 -0.22 -7.75
N THR A 103 9.16 -0.84 -7.75
CA THR A 103 9.79 -1.37 -6.53
C THR A 103 10.40 -0.26 -5.69
N ARG A 104 10.83 -0.60 -4.48
CA ARG A 104 11.51 0.35 -3.58
C ARG A 104 12.82 0.86 -4.19
N ASP A 105 13.62 0.00 -4.80
CA ASP A 105 14.93 0.36 -5.35
C ASP A 105 14.86 1.14 -6.67
N GLU A 106 13.77 1.02 -7.41
CA GLU A 106 13.51 1.86 -8.60
C GLU A 106 13.27 3.34 -8.23
N PHE A 107 12.82 3.65 -7.02
CA PHE A 107 12.41 5.01 -6.61
C PHE A 107 11.41 5.64 -7.59
N TYR A 108 11.91 6.42 -8.55
CA TYR A 108 11.16 7.07 -9.64
C TYR A 108 11.81 6.83 -11.01
N SER A 109 12.83 5.98 -11.09
CA SER A 109 13.51 5.65 -12.35
C SER A 109 12.67 4.69 -13.19
N GLY A 110 12.97 4.66 -14.49
CA GLY A 110 12.28 3.79 -15.45
C GLY A 110 10.79 4.13 -15.59
N LYS A 111 9.99 3.14 -15.92
CA LYS A 111 8.52 3.23 -16.06
C LYS A 111 7.82 2.44 -14.97
N ALA A 112 6.70 2.94 -14.50
CA ALA A 112 5.82 2.19 -13.62
C ALA A 112 5.22 0.99 -14.38
N ASP A 113 5.24 -0.15 -13.74
CA ASP A 113 4.69 -1.40 -14.27
C ASP A 113 3.17 -1.41 -14.11
N TRP A 114 2.45 -1.05 -15.17
CA TRP A 114 0.99 -1.05 -15.17
C TRP A 114 0.40 -2.47 -15.27
N ASP A 115 1.15 -3.44 -15.78
CA ASP A 115 0.71 -4.84 -15.80
C ASP A 115 0.57 -5.42 -14.38
N ILE A 116 1.46 -5.05 -13.44
CA ILE A 116 1.31 -5.47 -12.04
C ILE A 116 0.11 -4.78 -11.39
N ILE A 117 -0.21 -3.53 -11.75
CA ILE A 117 -1.42 -2.85 -11.26
C ILE A 117 -2.66 -3.61 -11.71
N ARG A 118 -2.73 -3.99 -12.98
CA ARG A 118 -3.82 -4.82 -13.53
C ARG A 118 -3.94 -6.15 -12.79
N LYS A 119 -2.84 -6.88 -12.59
CA LYS A 119 -2.84 -8.15 -11.85
C LYS A 119 -3.34 -7.99 -10.41
N VAL A 120 -2.96 -6.91 -9.75
CA VAL A 120 -3.48 -6.58 -8.41
C VAL A 120 -5.00 -6.34 -8.48
N LYS A 121 -5.48 -5.54 -9.44
CA LYS A 121 -6.91 -5.28 -9.64
C LYS A 121 -7.70 -6.57 -9.88
N GLU A 122 -7.18 -7.49 -10.68
CA GLU A 122 -7.79 -8.79 -10.98
C GLU A 122 -7.76 -9.76 -9.77
N SER A 123 -6.89 -9.54 -8.79
CA SER A 123 -6.68 -10.43 -7.65
C SER A 123 -7.57 -10.17 -6.44
N VAL A 124 -8.28 -9.02 -6.40
CA VAL A 124 -9.13 -8.57 -5.29
C VAL A 124 -10.42 -7.91 -5.79
N ASN A 125 -11.44 -7.85 -4.92
CA ASN A 125 -12.72 -7.21 -5.20
C ASN A 125 -12.83 -5.78 -4.66
N ILE A 126 -11.96 -5.40 -3.71
CA ILE A 126 -11.93 -4.04 -3.18
C ILE A 126 -11.40 -3.03 -4.21
N PRO A 127 -11.75 -1.75 -4.10
CA PRO A 127 -11.22 -0.71 -4.98
C PRO A 127 -9.69 -0.68 -5.02
N VAL A 128 -9.14 -0.58 -6.23
CA VAL A 128 -7.69 -0.44 -6.47
C VAL A 128 -7.42 0.88 -7.15
N ILE A 129 -6.50 1.66 -6.61
CA ILE A 129 -6.04 2.94 -7.14
C ILE A 129 -4.65 2.73 -7.72
N GLY A 130 -4.52 2.85 -9.05
CA GLY A 130 -3.23 2.79 -9.75
C GLY A 130 -2.43 4.07 -9.53
N ASN A 131 -1.12 3.94 -9.33
CA ASN A 131 -0.19 5.05 -9.15
C ASN A 131 1.13 4.82 -9.91
N GLY A 132 1.67 5.90 -10.49
CA GLY A 132 2.94 5.96 -11.20
C GLY A 132 2.78 6.32 -12.68
N ASP A 133 3.53 7.36 -13.12
CA ASP A 133 3.61 7.86 -14.49
C ASP A 133 2.30 8.45 -15.06
N VAL A 134 1.37 8.82 -14.19
CA VAL A 134 0.21 9.65 -14.57
C VAL A 134 0.63 11.11 -14.42
N ILE A 135 0.78 11.80 -15.56
CA ILE A 135 1.27 13.19 -15.62
C ILE A 135 0.30 14.14 -16.31
N ASP A 136 -0.70 13.59 -16.99
CA ASP A 136 -1.71 14.32 -17.76
C ASP A 136 -3.00 13.49 -17.91
N GLU A 137 -4.00 14.04 -18.57
CA GLU A 137 -5.30 13.39 -18.81
C GLU A 137 -5.15 12.14 -19.69
N GLU A 138 -4.25 12.17 -20.68
CA GLU A 138 -4.03 11.06 -21.61
C GLU A 138 -3.44 9.86 -20.89
N SER A 139 -2.43 10.08 -20.06
CA SER A 139 -1.81 9.02 -19.25
C SER A 139 -2.76 8.50 -18.16
N ALA A 140 -3.62 9.34 -17.59
CA ALA A 140 -4.66 8.91 -16.66
C ALA A 140 -5.66 7.97 -17.35
N LYS A 141 -6.14 8.34 -18.53
CA LYS A 141 -7.04 7.52 -19.35
C LYS A 141 -6.37 6.21 -19.74
N ALA A 142 -5.12 6.27 -20.22
CA ALA A 142 -4.36 5.08 -20.63
C ALA A 142 -4.16 4.10 -19.45
N MET A 143 -3.80 4.60 -18.24
CA MET A 143 -3.70 3.75 -17.06
C MET A 143 -5.04 3.07 -16.77
N PHE A 144 -6.14 3.81 -16.76
CA PHE A 144 -7.47 3.26 -16.50
C PHE A 144 -7.86 2.18 -17.51
N GLU A 145 -7.64 2.43 -18.82
CA GLU A 145 -7.95 1.48 -19.89
C GLU A 145 -7.08 0.20 -19.81
N GLN A 146 -5.81 0.32 -19.38
CA GLN A 146 -4.89 -0.82 -19.29
C GLN A 146 -5.05 -1.63 -18.00
N THR A 147 -5.50 -1.01 -16.92
CA THR A 147 -5.50 -1.65 -15.59
C THR A 147 -6.90 -2.00 -15.07
N GLY A 148 -7.97 -1.46 -15.64
CA GLY A 148 -9.37 -1.68 -15.21
C GLY A 148 -9.72 -0.84 -14.01
#